data_c94f3836ec9de622c55f183bcac156fd
#
_entry.id   c94f3836ec9de622c55f183bcac156fd
#
_cell.length_a   1.000
_cell.length_b   1.000
_cell.length_c   1.000
_cell.angle_alpha   90.00
_cell.angle_beta   90.00
_cell.angle_gamma   90.00
#
_symmetry.space_group_name_H-M   'P 1'
#
loop_
_entity.id
_entity.type
_entity.pdbx_description
1 polymer ?
#
loop_
_entity_poly.entity_id
_entity_poly.type
_entity_poly.pdbx_seq_one_letter_code
_entity_poly.pdbx_strand_id
1 'polypeptide(L)'
;MDKQTFIVLYNDARSALKDNRLSDALSALEGLVSFTENWNCKGSLSEIKESYGMLLDYMQRGFVDPDRDKLLHQFMRRTSELLDVTYRDYLIQDSQVHYGAVWGVLQKMSQPTDLPMLFQTGASYRQLFEVAWTSSIWRRGDYEAAHNIMESPRWRDFDKNVLLSGVTLGALQVFDVHRLKFLLDIAVNPVTSFRVRALVGVVLIYIRYADRCQYYPEVGAQLRLMSDIPGFVSLLKTMQMQLFLSQETKKIEKSLREEILPEMMKKAKNIRLDKSLGFEELQEKLNDQELNPEIGRAHV
;
A
#
# COMPACT_ATOMS: atom_id res chain seq x y z
N MET A 1 -11.16 -6.45 -23.19
CA MET A 1 -10.03 -5.48 -23.12
C MET A 1 -8.84 -6.20 -22.56
N ASP A 2 -7.68 -5.88 -23.06
CA ASP A 2 -6.49 -6.48 -22.50
C ASP A 2 -6.09 -5.81 -21.16
N LYS A 3 -5.27 -6.51 -20.41
CA LYS A 3 -4.76 -6.06 -19.09
C LYS A 3 -4.02 -4.72 -19.18
N GLN A 4 -3.35 -4.46 -20.30
CA GLN A 4 -2.55 -3.26 -20.49
C GLN A 4 -3.43 -2.01 -20.63
N THR A 5 -4.53 -2.13 -21.38
CA THR A 5 -5.49 -1.02 -21.57
C THR A 5 -6.19 -0.67 -20.25
N PHE A 6 -6.55 -1.67 -19.42
CA PHE A 6 -7.12 -1.40 -18.09
C PHE A 6 -6.15 -0.59 -17.22
N ILE A 7 -4.89 -1.01 -17.15
CA ILE A 7 -3.87 -0.32 -16.34
C ILE A 7 -3.62 1.10 -16.84
N VAL A 8 -3.61 1.32 -18.15
CA VAL A 8 -3.47 2.67 -18.73
C VAL A 8 -4.63 3.56 -18.28
N LEU A 9 -5.87 3.14 -18.49
CA LEU A 9 -7.06 3.92 -18.09
C LEU A 9 -7.10 4.16 -16.56
N TYR A 10 -6.69 3.18 -15.76
CA TYR A 10 -6.60 3.35 -14.31
C TYR A 10 -5.59 4.44 -13.92
N ASN A 11 -4.42 4.44 -14.54
CA ASN A 11 -3.39 5.45 -14.30
C ASN A 11 -3.83 6.83 -14.80
N ASP A 12 -4.52 6.91 -15.95
CA ASP A 12 -5.06 8.14 -16.49
C ASP A 12 -6.12 8.74 -15.55
N ALA A 13 -7.07 7.93 -15.07
CA ALA A 13 -8.06 8.35 -14.10
C ALA A 13 -7.40 8.86 -12.81
N ARG A 14 -6.40 8.14 -12.31
CA ARG A 14 -5.66 8.50 -11.10
C ARG A 14 -4.88 9.81 -11.28
N SER A 15 -4.21 9.99 -12.42
CA SER A 15 -3.49 11.24 -12.75
C SER A 15 -4.46 12.41 -12.87
N ALA A 16 -5.59 12.23 -13.57
CA ALA A 16 -6.61 13.26 -13.71
C ALA A 16 -7.17 13.71 -12.34
N LEU A 17 -7.43 12.75 -11.43
CA LEU A 17 -7.84 13.07 -10.05
C LEU A 17 -6.79 13.85 -9.29
N LYS A 18 -5.51 13.47 -9.41
CA LYS A 18 -4.39 14.17 -8.76
C LYS A 18 -4.27 15.61 -9.25
N ASP A 19 -4.54 15.84 -10.53
CA ASP A 19 -4.48 17.15 -11.19
C ASP A 19 -5.80 17.94 -11.07
N ASN A 20 -6.77 17.47 -10.29
CA ASN A 20 -8.11 18.04 -10.12
C ASN A 20 -8.92 18.16 -11.43
N ARG A 21 -8.66 17.28 -12.41
CA ARG A 21 -9.38 17.22 -13.69
C ARG A 21 -10.51 16.19 -13.62
N LEU A 22 -11.60 16.54 -12.91
CA LEU A 22 -12.69 15.60 -12.62
C LEU A 22 -13.37 15.06 -13.87
N SER A 23 -13.58 15.88 -14.90
CA SER A 23 -14.21 15.46 -16.17
C SER A 23 -13.42 14.34 -16.86
N ASP A 24 -12.08 14.49 -16.92
CA ASP A 24 -11.19 13.50 -17.52
C ASP A 24 -11.18 12.21 -16.69
N ALA A 25 -11.17 12.36 -15.36
CA ALA A 25 -11.22 11.22 -14.45
C ALA A 25 -12.50 10.41 -14.62
N LEU A 26 -13.66 11.09 -14.73
CA LEU A 26 -14.96 10.43 -14.97
C LEU A 26 -15.02 9.74 -16.33
N SER A 27 -14.41 10.33 -17.35
CA SER A 27 -14.35 9.74 -18.69
C SER A 27 -13.48 8.47 -18.71
N ALA A 28 -12.31 8.51 -18.07
CA ALA A 28 -11.45 7.33 -17.96
C ALA A 28 -12.11 6.23 -17.09
N LEU A 29 -12.77 6.61 -16.00
CA LEU A 29 -13.50 5.70 -15.13
C LEU A 29 -14.68 5.03 -15.83
N GLU A 30 -15.37 5.71 -16.74
CA GLU A 30 -16.43 5.12 -17.56
C GLU A 30 -15.90 3.96 -18.43
N GLY A 31 -14.74 4.17 -19.04
CA GLY A 31 -14.01 3.10 -19.72
C GLY A 31 -13.74 1.91 -18.79
N LEU A 32 -13.25 2.14 -17.58
CA LEU A 32 -12.95 1.08 -16.61
C LEU A 32 -14.20 0.33 -16.13
N VAL A 33 -15.24 1.06 -15.73
CA VAL A 33 -16.49 0.47 -15.23
C VAL A 33 -17.19 -0.39 -16.28
N SER A 34 -17.00 -0.10 -17.58
CA SER A 34 -17.54 -0.92 -18.66
C SER A 34 -16.97 -2.35 -18.70
N PHE A 35 -15.77 -2.56 -18.09
CA PHE A 35 -15.11 -3.89 -18.00
C PHE A 35 -15.53 -4.70 -16.80
N THR A 36 -16.04 -4.05 -15.76
CA THR A 36 -16.53 -4.73 -14.59
C THR A 36 -18.01 -5.06 -14.79
N GLU A 37 -18.42 -6.25 -14.40
CA GLU A 37 -19.84 -6.63 -14.41
C GLU A 37 -20.60 -6.06 -13.21
N ASN A 38 -19.99 -5.10 -12.49
CA ASN A 38 -20.53 -4.53 -11.27
C ASN A 38 -21.55 -3.42 -11.58
N TRP A 39 -22.82 -3.75 -11.54
CA TRP A 39 -23.91 -2.81 -11.77
C TRP A 39 -23.95 -1.64 -10.77
N ASN A 40 -23.50 -1.88 -9.53
CA ASN A 40 -23.43 -0.82 -8.52
C ASN A 40 -22.41 0.25 -8.92
N CYS A 41 -21.27 -0.15 -9.48
CA CYS A 41 -20.28 0.79 -10.01
C CYS A 41 -20.85 1.64 -11.16
N LYS A 42 -21.61 1.02 -12.07
CA LYS A 42 -22.26 1.73 -13.18
C LYS A 42 -23.29 2.74 -12.68
N GLY A 43 -24.14 2.33 -11.73
CA GLY A 43 -25.12 3.22 -11.11
C GLY A 43 -24.47 4.41 -10.39
N SER A 44 -23.44 4.14 -9.57
CA SER A 44 -22.70 5.18 -8.85
C SER A 44 -22.00 6.16 -9.79
N LEU A 45 -21.43 5.67 -10.89
CA LEU A 45 -20.81 6.53 -11.91
C LEU A 45 -21.85 7.45 -12.58
N SER A 46 -22.99 6.89 -12.96
CA SER A 46 -24.08 7.67 -13.56
C SER A 46 -24.55 8.79 -12.64
N GLU A 47 -24.77 8.48 -11.37
CA GLU A 47 -25.16 9.45 -10.34
C GLU A 47 -24.13 10.57 -10.15
N ILE A 48 -22.83 10.24 -10.11
CA ILE A 48 -21.77 11.25 -10.00
C ILE A 48 -21.74 12.13 -11.24
N LYS A 49 -21.80 11.54 -12.44
CA LYS A 49 -21.79 12.30 -13.71
C LYS A 49 -22.99 13.25 -13.83
N GLU A 50 -24.18 12.78 -13.47
CA GLU A 50 -25.39 13.58 -13.47
C GLU A 50 -25.30 14.75 -12.51
N SER A 51 -24.93 14.50 -11.26
CA SER A 51 -24.78 15.54 -10.23
C SER A 51 -23.70 16.56 -10.58
N TYR A 52 -22.59 16.10 -11.15
CA TYR A 52 -21.53 17.00 -11.62
C TYR A 52 -21.99 17.84 -12.84
N GLY A 53 -22.72 17.22 -13.76
CA GLY A 53 -23.31 17.92 -14.90
C GLY A 53 -24.27 19.03 -14.48
N MET A 54 -25.12 18.79 -13.47
CA MET A 54 -25.99 19.81 -12.88
C MET A 54 -25.19 20.97 -12.27
N LEU A 55 -24.10 20.68 -11.56
CA LEU A 55 -23.22 21.71 -11.01
C LEU A 55 -22.60 22.57 -12.12
N LEU A 56 -22.14 21.95 -13.21
CA LEU A 56 -21.56 22.67 -14.35
C LEU A 56 -22.58 23.58 -15.03
N ASP A 57 -23.81 23.08 -15.28
CA ASP A 57 -24.89 23.85 -15.86
C ASP A 57 -25.25 25.07 -14.96
N TYR A 58 -25.34 24.89 -13.65
CA TYR A 58 -25.56 25.91 -12.68
C TYR A 58 -24.48 27.02 -12.75
N MET A 59 -23.22 26.61 -12.85
CA MET A 59 -22.09 27.53 -12.99
C MET A 59 -22.11 28.26 -14.34
N GLN A 60 -22.45 27.59 -15.44
CA GLN A 60 -22.56 28.21 -16.77
C GLN A 60 -23.65 29.31 -16.82
N ARG A 61 -24.70 29.16 -16.06
CA ARG A 61 -25.76 30.18 -15.90
C ARG A 61 -25.34 31.36 -15.05
N GLY A 62 -24.09 31.38 -14.55
CA GLY A 62 -23.53 32.51 -13.79
C GLY A 62 -23.87 32.50 -12.30
N PHE A 63 -24.45 31.44 -11.77
CA PHE A 63 -24.70 31.31 -10.34
C PHE A 63 -23.40 31.01 -9.58
N VAL A 64 -23.23 31.67 -8.44
CA VAL A 64 -22.11 31.43 -7.53
C VAL A 64 -22.60 30.67 -6.32
N ASP A 65 -22.12 29.46 -6.15
CA ASP A 65 -22.40 28.59 -4.98
C ASP A 65 -21.27 28.73 -3.97
N PRO A 66 -21.52 29.19 -2.73
CA PRO A 66 -20.52 29.32 -1.69
C PRO A 66 -19.93 27.93 -1.28
N ASP A 67 -20.68 26.84 -1.46
CA ASP A 67 -20.26 25.49 -1.16
C ASP A 67 -19.66 24.73 -2.37
N ARG A 68 -19.47 25.41 -3.48
CA ARG A 68 -18.95 24.82 -4.73
C ARG A 68 -17.67 23.98 -4.50
N ASP A 69 -16.73 24.52 -3.78
CA ASP A 69 -15.44 23.83 -3.55
C ASP A 69 -15.62 22.56 -2.70
N LYS A 70 -16.53 22.60 -1.73
CA LYS A 70 -16.90 21.39 -0.97
C LYS A 70 -17.54 20.33 -1.86
N LEU A 71 -18.46 20.73 -2.75
CA LEU A 71 -19.11 19.81 -3.69
C LEU A 71 -18.08 19.19 -4.64
N LEU A 72 -17.18 19.99 -5.20
CA LEU A 72 -16.09 19.47 -6.04
C LEU A 72 -15.21 18.47 -5.28
N HIS A 73 -14.83 18.76 -4.04
CA HIS A 73 -14.09 17.83 -3.19
C HIS A 73 -14.87 16.53 -2.93
N GLN A 74 -16.18 16.62 -2.72
CA GLN A 74 -17.03 15.43 -2.56
C GLN A 74 -17.08 14.58 -3.84
N PHE A 75 -17.22 15.19 -5.01
CA PHE A 75 -17.19 14.47 -6.28
C PHE A 75 -15.83 13.82 -6.53
N MET A 76 -14.73 14.52 -6.26
CA MET A 76 -13.38 13.97 -6.35
C MET A 76 -13.20 12.76 -5.42
N ARG A 77 -13.65 12.86 -4.18
CA ARG A 77 -13.65 11.76 -3.22
C ARG A 77 -14.46 10.57 -3.71
N ARG A 78 -15.74 10.77 -4.09
CA ARG A 78 -16.63 9.70 -4.58
C ARG A 78 -16.06 9.03 -5.84
N THR A 79 -15.51 9.83 -6.76
CA THR A 79 -14.86 9.30 -7.98
C THR A 79 -13.63 8.48 -7.64
N SER A 80 -12.83 8.91 -6.67
CA SER A 80 -11.68 8.17 -6.17
C SER A 80 -12.07 6.86 -5.51
N GLU A 81 -13.11 6.85 -4.68
CA GLU A 81 -13.63 5.66 -4.02
C GLU A 81 -14.17 4.65 -5.06
N LEU A 82 -14.86 5.14 -6.07
CA LEU A 82 -15.38 4.30 -7.16
C LEU A 82 -14.25 3.72 -8.02
N LEU A 83 -13.19 4.49 -8.26
CA LEU A 83 -11.99 4.01 -8.96
C LEU A 83 -11.33 2.86 -8.19
N ASP A 84 -11.23 2.98 -6.86
CA ASP A 84 -10.63 1.97 -6.00
C ASP A 84 -11.48 0.68 -5.97
N VAL A 85 -12.82 0.78 -5.92
CA VAL A 85 -13.72 -0.37 -6.03
C VAL A 85 -13.57 -1.06 -7.38
N THR A 86 -13.57 -0.29 -8.48
CA THR A 86 -13.44 -0.82 -9.84
C THR A 86 -12.09 -1.52 -10.04
N TYR A 87 -11.01 -0.96 -9.50
CA TYR A 87 -9.69 -1.59 -9.53
C TYR A 87 -9.65 -2.90 -8.75
N ARG A 88 -10.28 -2.94 -7.57
CA ARG A 88 -10.40 -4.18 -6.80
C ARG A 88 -11.19 -5.24 -7.56
N ASP A 89 -12.31 -4.88 -8.16
CA ASP A 89 -13.12 -5.81 -8.94
C ASP A 89 -12.31 -6.42 -10.11
N TYR A 90 -11.48 -5.61 -10.74
CA TYR A 90 -10.53 -6.10 -11.74
C TYR A 90 -9.52 -7.10 -11.15
N LEU A 91 -8.94 -6.81 -9.99
CA LEU A 91 -7.95 -7.69 -9.35
C LEU A 91 -8.54 -9.04 -8.93
N ILE A 92 -9.79 -9.09 -8.48
CA ILE A 92 -10.44 -10.35 -8.08
C ILE A 92 -10.88 -11.20 -9.26
N GLN A 93 -11.11 -10.61 -10.44
CA GLN A 93 -11.43 -11.34 -11.67
C GLN A 93 -10.19 -12.02 -12.27
N ASP A 94 -8.99 -11.48 -12.03
CA ASP A 94 -7.74 -12.04 -12.54
C ASP A 94 -7.14 -13.07 -11.58
N SER A 95 -7.48 -14.34 -11.77
CA SER A 95 -6.95 -15.45 -10.96
C SER A 95 -5.43 -15.67 -11.12
N GLN A 96 -4.79 -15.07 -12.11
CA GLN A 96 -3.32 -15.11 -12.27
C GLN A 96 -2.63 -14.12 -11.32
N VAL A 97 -3.35 -13.10 -10.84
CA VAL A 97 -2.86 -12.22 -9.80
C VAL A 97 -3.06 -12.89 -8.45
N HIS A 98 -2.01 -12.94 -7.63
CA HIS A 98 -2.05 -13.61 -6.33
C HIS A 98 -3.23 -13.15 -5.44
N TYR A 99 -3.57 -11.87 -5.49
CA TYR A 99 -4.72 -11.29 -4.78
C TYR A 99 -6.05 -11.95 -5.20
N GLY A 100 -6.31 -12.05 -6.50
CA GLY A 100 -7.52 -12.68 -7.03
C GLY A 100 -7.55 -14.20 -6.80
N ALA A 101 -6.41 -14.86 -6.87
CA ALA A 101 -6.29 -16.28 -6.58
C ALA A 101 -6.68 -16.59 -5.11
N VAL A 102 -6.14 -15.82 -4.15
CA VAL A 102 -6.48 -15.97 -2.72
C VAL A 102 -7.96 -15.70 -2.47
N TRP A 103 -8.50 -14.61 -3.01
CA TRP A 103 -9.93 -14.30 -2.92
C TRP A 103 -10.80 -15.44 -3.46
N GLY A 104 -10.45 -15.96 -4.64
CA GLY A 104 -11.18 -17.06 -5.26
C GLY A 104 -11.17 -18.35 -4.44
N VAL A 105 -10.09 -18.65 -3.72
CA VAL A 105 -10.00 -19.78 -2.81
C VAL A 105 -10.94 -19.58 -1.61
N LEU A 106 -10.92 -18.41 -0.98
CA LEU A 106 -11.82 -18.09 0.14
C LEU A 106 -13.28 -18.25 -0.23
N GLN A 107 -13.68 -17.77 -1.41
CA GLN A 107 -15.06 -17.91 -1.93
C GLN A 107 -15.45 -19.37 -2.16
N LYS A 108 -14.59 -20.16 -2.79
CA LYS A 108 -14.87 -21.58 -3.10
C LYS A 108 -14.98 -22.45 -1.85
N MET A 109 -14.26 -22.12 -0.80
CA MET A 109 -14.25 -22.88 0.45
C MET A 109 -15.42 -22.53 1.37
N SER A 110 -16.31 -21.62 0.96
CA SER A 110 -17.39 -21.07 1.81
C SER A 110 -16.87 -20.56 3.15
N GLN A 111 -15.64 -20.07 3.16
CA GLN A 111 -15.01 -19.50 4.34
C GLN A 111 -15.50 -18.07 4.60
N PRO A 112 -15.43 -17.59 5.83
CA PRO A 112 -15.65 -16.19 6.11
C PRO A 112 -14.76 -15.30 5.25
N THR A 113 -15.36 -14.28 4.61
CA THR A 113 -14.68 -13.35 3.71
C THR A 113 -14.60 -11.94 4.27
N ASP A 114 -15.13 -11.72 5.47
CA ASP A 114 -15.09 -10.48 6.22
C ASP A 114 -14.63 -10.69 7.68
N LEU A 115 -14.16 -9.62 8.30
CA LEU A 115 -13.63 -9.65 9.65
C LEU A 115 -14.72 -9.85 10.73
N PRO A 116 -15.93 -9.30 10.63
CA PRO A 116 -16.99 -9.55 11.59
C PRO A 116 -17.29 -11.05 11.76
N MET A 117 -17.36 -11.76 10.65
CA MET A 117 -17.62 -13.20 10.67
C MET A 117 -16.44 -13.99 11.25
N LEU A 118 -15.21 -13.62 10.90
CA LEU A 118 -14.00 -14.21 11.48
C LEU A 118 -13.92 -13.98 13.00
N PHE A 119 -14.28 -12.81 13.47
CA PHE A 119 -14.28 -12.50 14.91
C PHE A 119 -15.23 -13.42 15.67
N GLN A 120 -16.42 -13.70 15.11
CA GLN A 120 -17.43 -14.56 15.73
C GLN A 120 -17.01 -16.05 15.71
N THR A 121 -16.60 -16.54 14.56
CA THR A 121 -16.32 -17.98 14.34
C THR A 121 -14.92 -18.39 14.82
N GLY A 122 -13.97 -17.46 14.87
CA GLY A 122 -12.55 -17.71 15.00
C GLY A 122 -11.93 -18.15 13.68
N ALA A 123 -10.64 -18.00 13.57
CA ALA A 123 -9.91 -18.35 12.37
C ALA A 123 -8.46 -18.74 12.68
N SER A 124 -7.82 -19.44 11.76
CA SER A 124 -6.38 -19.59 11.75
C SER A 124 -5.72 -18.24 11.40
N TYR A 125 -4.46 -18.05 11.79
CA TYR A 125 -3.68 -16.87 11.43
C TYR A 125 -3.61 -16.64 9.91
N ARG A 126 -3.60 -17.73 9.13
CA ARG A 126 -3.59 -17.66 7.67
C ARG A 126 -4.89 -17.09 7.13
N GLN A 127 -6.05 -17.57 7.58
CA GLN A 127 -7.35 -17.05 7.19
C GLN A 127 -7.51 -15.57 7.61
N LEU A 128 -7.05 -15.24 8.82
CA LEU A 128 -7.08 -13.86 9.31
C LEU A 128 -6.27 -12.93 8.39
N PHE A 129 -5.08 -13.37 7.96
CA PHE A 129 -4.25 -12.61 7.01
C PHE A 129 -4.94 -12.48 5.66
N GLU A 130 -5.38 -13.61 5.08
CA GLU A 130 -5.98 -13.66 3.75
C GLU A 130 -7.23 -12.77 3.66
N VAL A 131 -8.10 -12.83 4.68
CA VAL A 131 -9.30 -11.98 4.75
C VAL A 131 -8.93 -10.51 5.00
N ALA A 132 -8.04 -10.21 5.93
CA ALA A 132 -7.61 -8.83 6.17
C ALA A 132 -6.99 -8.20 4.92
N TRP A 133 -6.30 -8.99 4.10
CA TRP A 133 -5.67 -8.53 2.87
C TRP A 133 -6.67 -8.38 1.72
N THR A 134 -7.56 -9.36 1.49
CA THR A 134 -8.37 -9.45 0.27
C THR A 134 -9.84 -9.04 0.44
N SER A 135 -10.31 -8.80 1.68
CA SER A 135 -11.69 -8.34 1.92
C SER A 135 -12.03 -7.08 1.11
N SER A 136 -13.30 -6.83 0.91
CA SER A 136 -13.79 -5.62 0.26
C SER A 136 -13.33 -4.36 1.00
N ILE A 137 -13.56 -3.19 0.41
CA ILE A 137 -13.36 -1.91 1.10
C ILE A 137 -14.15 -1.95 2.41
N TRP A 138 -13.46 -1.66 3.49
CA TRP A 138 -14.01 -1.81 4.83
C TRP A 138 -15.18 -0.87 5.08
N ARG A 139 -16.16 -1.40 5.78
CA ARG A 139 -17.24 -0.64 6.39
C ARG A 139 -17.00 -0.54 7.90
N ARG A 140 -17.87 0.18 8.57
CA ARG A 140 -17.82 0.35 10.03
C ARG A 140 -17.72 -0.98 10.78
N GLY A 141 -18.46 -2.00 10.35
CA GLY A 141 -18.42 -3.34 10.99
C GLY A 141 -17.05 -4.02 10.89
N ASP A 142 -16.34 -3.88 9.76
CA ASP A 142 -14.99 -4.44 9.60
C ASP A 142 -13.97 -3.73 10.50
N TYR A 143 -14.08 -2.39 10.58
CA TYR A 143 -13.25 -1.57 11.46
C TYR A 143 -13.46 -1.94 12.94
N GLU A 144 -14.71 -2.06 13.39
CA GLU A 144 -15.05 -2.46 14.76
C GLU A 144 -14.56 -3.90 15.06
N ALA A 145 -14.73 -4.84 14.12
CA ALA A 145 -14.25 -6.20 14.26
C ALA A 145 -12.72 -6.28 14.37
N ALA A 146 -12.00 -5.48 13.58
CA ALA A 146 -10.54 -5.39 13.67
C ALA A 146 -10.07 -4.90 15.04
N HIS A 147 -10.71 -3.88 15.61
CA HIS A 147 -10.46 -3.42 16.98
C HIS A 147 -10.75 -4.50 18.01
N ASN A 148 -11.91 -5.15 17.92
CA ASN A 148 -12.27 -6.24 18.81
C ASN A 148 -11.26 -7.40 18.78
N ILE A 149 -10.68 -7.73 17.60
CA ILE A 149 -9.61 -8.72 17.49
C ILE A 149 -8.36 -8.25 18.23
N MET A 150 -7.98 -6.98 18.10
CA MET A 150 -6.80 -6.43 18.78
C MET A 150 -6.94 -6.42 20.30
N GLU A 151 -8.13 -6.20 20.83
CA GLU A 151 -8.42 -6.12 22.27
C GLU A 151 -8.65 -7.50 22.90
N SER A 152 -9.18 -8.44 22.13
CA SER A 152 -9.56 -9.75 22.63
C SER A 152 -8.37 -10.61 23.05
N PRO A 153 -8.41 -11.24 24.25
CA PRO A 153 -7.38 -12.20 24.69
C PRO A 153 -7.45 -13.53 23.93
N ARG A 154 -8.52 -13.79 23.18
CA ARG A 154 -8.68 -14.98 22.33
C ARG A 154 -7.63 -15.05 21.23
N TRP A 155 -7.15 -13.88 20.76
CA TRP A 155 -6.18 -13.77 19.70
C TRP A 155 -4.78 -13.52 20.28
N ARG A 156 -3.81 -14.34 19.91
CA ARG A 156 -2.42 -14.19 20.36
C ARG A 156 -1.77 -12.96 19.71
N ASP A 157 -0.71 -12.45 20.29
CA ASP A 157 0.05 -11.32 19.74
C ASP A 157 0.56 -11.59 18.32
N PHE A 158 0.91 -12.84 18.02
CA PHE A 158 1.27 -13.26 16.67
C PHE A 158 0.10 -13.04 15.68
N ASP A 159 -1.11 -13.46 16.03
CA ASP A 159 -2.30 -13.33 15.17
C ASP A 159 -2.66 -11.85 14.95
N LYS A 160 -2.55 -11.02 15.99
CA LYS A 160 -2.72 -9.56 15.92
C LYS A 160 -1.70 -8.90 14.99
N ASN A 161 -0.43 -9.31 15.07
CA ASN A 161 0.61 -8.83 14.14
C ASN A 161 0.36 -9.25 12.69
N VAL A 162 -0.20 -10.44 12.49
CA VAL A 162 -0.59 -10.94 11.16
C VAL A 162 -1.77 -10.12 10.61
N LEU A 163 -2.76 -9.79 11.46
CA LEU A 163 -3.86 -8.88 11.08
C LEU A 163 -3.32 -7.54 10.59
N LEU A 164 -2.44 -6.89 11.36
CA LEU A 164 -1.84 -5.60 10.97
C LEU A 164 -1.11 -5.68 9.62
N SER A 165 -0.43 -6.78 9.36
CA SER A 165 0.26 -6.99 8.08
C SER A 165 -0.73 -7.16 6.93
N GLY A 166 -1.80 -7.95 7.12
CA GLY A 166 -2.86 -8.15 6.13
C GLY A 166 -3.59 -6.84 5.81
N VAL A 167 -3.95 -6.07 6.84
CA VAL A 167 -4.57 -4.75 6.71
C VAL A 167 -3.67 -3.79 5.93
N THR A 168 -2.38 -3.74 6.27
CA THR A 168 -1.40 -2.89 5.57
C THR A 168 -1.30 -3.26 4.10
N LEU A 169 -1.14 -4.55 3.78
CA LEU A 169 -1.05 -5.00 2.38
C LEU A 169 -2.35 -4.77 1.62
N GLY A 170 -3.50 -4.97 2.27
CA GLY A 170 -4.80 -4.66 1.67
C GLY A 170 -4.94 -3.19 1.30
N ALA A 171 -4.58 -2.30 2.22
CA ALA A 171 -4.61 -0.86 1.98
C ALA A 171 -3.56 -0.37 0.97
N LEU A 172 -2.42 -1.06 0.86
CA LEU A 172 -1.41 -0.80 -0.18
C LEU A 172 -1.86 -1.29 -1.55
N GLN A 173 -2.65 -2.36 -1.61
CA GLN A 173 -3.17 -2.90 -2.87
C GLN A 173 -4.30 -2.02 -3.41
N VAL A 174 -5.25 -1.68 -2.55
CA VAL A 174 -6.40 -0.82 -2.86
C VAL A 174 -6.58 0.14 -1.69
N PHE A 175 -6.59 1.45 -1.98
CA PHE A 175 -6.72 2.45 -0.92
C PHE A 175 -8.04 2.28 -0.16
N ASP A 176 -7.94 2.33 1.17
CA ASP A 176 -9.08 2.19 2.08
C ASP A 176 -8.84 3.05 3.32
N VAL A 177 -9.66 4.05 3.49
CA VAL A 177 -9.54 5.00 4.60
C VAL A 177 -9.81 4.35 5.96
N HIS A 178 -10.71 3.36 6.05
CA HIS A 178 -11.02 2.69 7.32
C HIS A 178 -9.85 1.82 7.78
N ARG A 179 -9.17 1.14 6.85
CA ARG A 179 -7.92 0.41 7.15
C ARG A 179 -6.82 1.36 7.61
N LEU A 180 -6.68 2.50 6.94
CA LEU A 180 -5.71 3.52 7.35
C LEU A 180 -6.02 4.09 8.73
N LYS A 181 -7.28 4.41 9.03
CA LYS A 181 -7.72 4.89 10.35
C LYS A 181 -7.48 3.84 11.44
N PHE A 182 -7.80 2.58 11.19
CA PHE A 182 -7.50 1.50 12.12
C PHE A 182 -5.99 1.42 12.45
N LEU A 183 -5.12 1.49 11.43
CA LEU A 183 -3.67 1.49 11.65
C LEU A 183 -3.21 2.73 12.43
N LEU A 184 -3.80 3.90 12.18
CA LEU A 184 -3.53 5.13 12.92
C LEU A 184 -3.92 4.99 14.40
N ASP A 185 -5.09 4.41 14.70
CA ASP A 185 -5.54 4.20 16.09
C ASP A 185 -4.60 3.28 16.86
N ILE A 186 -4.14 2.19 16.22
CA ILE A 186 -3.15 1.29 16.85
C ILE A 186 -1.79 1.99 17.02
N ALA A 187 -1.40 2.83 16.07
CA ALA A 187 -0.13 3.57 16.11
C ALA A 187 -0.09 4.68 17.17
N VAL A 188 -1.24 5.21 17.58
CA VAL A 188 -1.35 6.24 18.64
C VAL A 188 -0.97 5.65 20.00
N ASN A 189 -1.30 4.40 20.29
CA ASN A 189 -1.10 3.79 21.60
C ASN A 189 0.40 3.54 21.89
N PRO A 190 1.06 4.30 22.79
CA PRO A 190 2.50 4.20 23.02
C PRO A 190 2.94 2.93 23.75
N VAL A 191 2.01 2.24 24.39
CA VAL A 191 2.28 1.11 25.29
C VAL A 191 2.32 -0.23 24.54
N THR A 192 1.78 -0.31 23.33
CA THR A 192 1.63 -1.58 22.63
C THR A 192 2.83 -1.92 21.76
N SER A 193 3.21 -3.20 21.76
CA SER A 193 4.23 -3.76 20.85
C SER A 193 3.80 -3.65 19.38
N PHE A 194 2.51 -3.46 19.11
CA PHE A 194 1.92 -3.34 17.78
C PHE A 194 2.13 -1.97 17.13
N ARG A 195 2.42 -0.94 17.95
CA ARG A 195 2.59 0.46 17.51
C ARG A 195 3.52 0.61 16.31
N VAL A 196 4.70 0.03 16.40
CA VAL A 196 5.73 0.18 15.34
C VAL A 196 5.25 -0.43 14.03
N ARG A 197 4.64 -1.62 14.08
CA ARG A 197 4.14 -2.29 12.87
C ARG A 197 3.00 -1.52 12.23
N ALA A 198 2.05 -1.04 13.03
CA ALA A 198 0.95 -0.21 12.54
C ALA A 198 1.47 1.09 11.91
N LEU A 199 2.45 1.76 12.55
CA LEU A 199 3.04 2.99 12.05
C LEU A 199 3.81 2.76 10.73
N VAL A 200 4.52 1.64 10.58
CA VAL A 200 5.11 1.25 9.28
C VAL A 200 4.04 1.18 8.20
N GLY A 201 2.90 0.53 8.50
CA GLY A 201 1.76 0.47 7.59
C GLY A 201 1.25 1.85 7.20
N VAL A 202 1.02 2.73 8.18
CA VAL A 202 0.59 4.12 7.96
C VAL A 202 1.55 4.86 7.03
N VAL A 203 2.86 4.80 7.31
CA VAL A 203 3.88 5.49 6.51
C VAL A 203 3.90 4.98 5.07
N LEU A 204 3.87 3.68 4.86
CA LEU A 204 3.87 3.09 3.53
C LEU A 204 2.60 3.46 2.73
N ILE A 205 1.42 3.42 3.37
CA ILE A 205 0.16 3.81 2.75
C ILE A 205 0.17 5.30 2.42
N TYR A 206 0.66 6.14 3.32
CA TYR A 206 0.75 7.58 3.10
C TYR A 206 1.70 7.93 1.94
N ILE A 207 2.88 7.29 1.86
CA ILE A 207 3.81 7.48 0.73
C ILE A 207 3.13 7.13 -0.60
N ARG A 208 2.33 6.05 -0.63
CA ARG A 208 1.69 5.58 -1.86
C ARG A 208 0.46 6.39 -2.26
N TYR A 209 -0.28 6.92 -1.28
CA TYR A 209 -1.61 7.50 -1.46
C TYR A 209 -1.79 8.87 -0.78
N ALA A 210 -0.71 9.68 -0.69
CA ALA A 210 -0.80 11.03 -0.14
C ALA A 210 -1.84 11.88 -0.86
N ASP A 211 -1.96 11.71 -2.17
CA ASP A 211 -2.97 12.33 -3.03
C ASP A 211 -4.41 11.95 -2.65
N ARG A 212 -4.63 10.77 -2.08
CA ARG A 212 -5.94 10.33 -1.58
C ARG A 212 -6.26 10.90 -0.20
N CYS A 213 -5.25 10.98 0.66
CA CYS A 213 -5.43 11.44 2.04
C CYS A 213 -5.98 12.87 2.14
N GLN A 214 -5.76 13.72 1.13
CA GLN A 214 -6.33 15.08 1.09
C GLN A 214 -7.86 15.10 1.10
N TYR A 215 -8.52 14.06 0.61
CA TYR A 215 -9.98 13.98 0.61
C TYR A 215 -10.58 13.54 1.96
N TYR A 216 -9.72 13.26 2.94
CA TYR A 216 -10.10 12.77 4.27
C TYR A 216 -9.47 13.64 5.35
N PRO A 217 -10.05 14.82 5.66
CA PRO A 217 -9.50 15.78 6.61
C PRO A 217 -9.31 15.18 8.01
N GLU A 218 -10.10 14.15 8.37
CA GLU A 218 -9.96 13.41 9.62
C GLU A 218 -8.61 12.68 9.74
N VAL A 219 -8.06 12.16 8.64
CA VAL A 219 -6.73 11.54 8.61
C VAL A 219 -5.65 12.56 8.93
N GLY A 220 -5.74 13.75 8.29
CA GLY A 220 -4.81 14.85 8.57
C GLY A 220 -4.91 15.38 10.00
N ALA A 221 -6.13 15.44 10.57
CA ALA A 221 -6.34 15.83 11.96
C ALA A 221 -5.71 14.82 12.92
N GLN A 222 -5.90 13.52 12.69
CA GLN A 222 -5.33 12.45 13.51
C GLN A 222 -3.79 12.44 13.44
N LEU A 223 -3.20 12.63 12.27
CA LEU A 223 -1.74 12.76 12.12
C LEU A 223 -1.18 13.96 12.88
N ARG A 224 -1.88 15.10 12.89
CA ARG A 224 -1.48 16.27 13.70
C ARG A 224 -1.51 15.96 15.19
N LEU A 225 -2.58 15.33 15.69
CA LEU A 225 -2.65 14.90 17.09
C LEU A 225 -1.53 13.93 17.46
N MET A 226 -1.16 13.03 16.55
CA MET A 226 -0.03 12.12 16.78
C MET A 226 1.32 12.84 16.88
N SER A 227 1.50 13.96 16.18
CA SER A 227 2.75 14.75 16.27
C SER A 227 2.99 15.35 17.65
N ASP A 228 1.94 15.53 18.44
CA ASP A 228 2.02 16.05 19.81
C ASP A 228 2.40 14.96 20.83
N ILE A 229 2.39 13.68 20.43
CA ILE A 229 2.78 12.57 21.29
C ILE A 229 4.31 12.56 21.48
N PRO A 230 4.81 12.58 22.72
CA PRO A 230 6.25 12.56 22.98
C PRO A 230 6.95 11.38 22.29
N GLY A 231 8.06 11.67 21.61
CA GLY A 231 8.86 10.67 20.91
C GLY A 231 8.30 10.22 19.55
N PHE A 232 7.09 10.64 19.13
CA PHE A 232 6.51 10.24 17.86
C PHE A 232 7.34 10.73 16.65
N VAL A 233 7.75 11.99 16.65
CA VAL A 233 8.58 12.56 15.58
C VAL A 233 9.93 11.86 15.48
N SER A 234 10.54 11.52 16.64
CA SER A 234 11.80 10.75 16.67
C SER A 234 11.62 9.36 16.07
N LEU A 235 10.51 8.68 16.39
CA LEU A 235 10.19 7.38 15.82
C LEU A 235 9.99 7.46 14.29
N LEU A 236 9.31 8.49 13.80
CA LEU A 236 9.16 8.71 12.34
C LEU A 236 10.50 8.94 11.64
N LYS A 237 11.40 9.73 12.24
CA LYS A 237 12.75 9.93 11.70
C LYS A 237 13.55 8.62 11.65
N THR A 238 13.46 7.81 12.69
CA THR A 238 14.09 6.48 12.71
C THR A 238 13.53 5.58 11.60
N MET A 239 12.22 5.57 11.40
CA MET A 239 11.60 4.79 10.33
C MET A 239 11.99 5.30 8.94
N GLN A 240 12.05 6.62 8.75
CA GLN A 240 12.52 7.21 7.50
C GLN A 240 13.96 6.79 7.20
N MET A 241 14.84 6.82 8.18
CA MET A 241 16.22 6.36 8.05
C MET A 241 16.26 4.88 7.66
N GLN A 242 15.48 4.02 8.32
CA GLN A 242 15.42 2.59 8.00
C GLN A 242 14.91 2.33 6.57
N LEU A 243 13.93 3.11 6.09
CA LEU A 243 13.46 3.01 4.71
C LEU A 243 14.54 3.40 3.70
N PHE A 244 15.31 4.46 3.95
CA PHE A 244 16.44 4.84 3.10
C PHE A 244 17.53 3.76 3.11
N LEU A 245 17.91 3.26 4.28
CA LEU A 245 18.90 2.17 4.39
C LEU A 245 18.43 0.91 3.64
N SER A 246 17.14 0.57 3.74
CA SER A 246 16.56 -0.55 2.99
C SER A 246 16.65 -0.37 1.47
N GLN A 247 16.51 0.84 0.96
CA GLN A 247 16.66 1.14 -0.47
C GLN A 247 18.13 1.04 -0.91
N GLU A 248 19.04 1.57 -0.11
CA GLU A 248 20.47 1.46 -0.38
C GLU A 248 20.96 0.00 -0.35
N THR A 249 20.48 -0.79 0.64
CA THR A 249 20.79 -2.22 0.72
C THR A 249 20.39 -2.97 -0.55
N LYS A 250 19.24 -2.64 -1.16
CA LYS A 250 18.82 -3.23 -2.43
C LYS A 250 19.75 -2.87 -3.59
N LYS A 251 20.24 -1.63 -3.63
CA LYS A 251 21.21 -1.20 -4.66
C LYS A 251 22.54 -1.94 -4.50
N ILE A 252 23.03 -2.05 -3.25
CA ILE A 252 24.25 -2.79 -2.91
C ILE A 252 24.09 -4.27 -3.25
N GLU A 253 22.95 -4.90 -2.90
CA GLU A 253 22.68 -6.30 -3.23
C GLU A 253 22.65 -6.52 -4.75
N LYS A 254 22.05 -5.60 -5.50
CA LYS A 254 22.02 -5.65 -6.96
C LYS A 254 23.42 -5.54 -7.54
N SER A 255 24.22 -4.56 -7.11
CA SER A 255 25.60 -4.38 -7.55
C SER A 255 26.49 -5.58 -7.17
N LEU A 256 26.31 -6.13 -5.96
CA LEU A 256 27.00 -7.33 -5.53
C LEU A 256 26.70 -8.51 -6.46
N ARG A 257 25.41 -8.71 -6.80
CA ARG A 257 24.96 -9.83 -7.63
C ARG A 257 25.33 -9.68 -9.11
N GLU A 258 25.22 -8.48 -9.66
CA GLU A 258 25.38 -8.23 -11.09
C GLU A 258 26.83 -7.93 -11.48
N GLU A 259 27.62 -7.33 -10.60
CA GLU A 259 28.98 -6.87 -10.88
C GLU A 259 30.04 -7.66 -10.12
N ILE A 260 29.95 -7.72 -8.80
CA ILE A 260 31.01 -8.23 -7.93
C ILE A 260 31.09 -9.76 -7.97
N LEU A 261 29.96 -10.46 -7.82
CA LEU A 261 29.96 -11.94 -7.84
C LEU A 261 30.45 -12.52 -9.18
N PRO A 262 30.03 -12.02 -10.37
CA PRO A 262 30.57 -12.53 -11.64
C PRO A 262 32.07 -12.28 -11.81
N GLU A 263 32.58 -11.13 -11.34
CA GLU A 263 34.01 -10.83 -11.36
C GLU A 263 34.80 -11.74 -10.42
N MET A 264 34.31 -11.96 -9.21
CA MET A 264 34.91 -12.90 -8.27
C MET A 264 34.92 -14.32 -8.82
N MET A 265 33.83 -14.76 -9.46
CA MET A 265 33.78 -16.09 -10.09
C MET A 265 34.74 -16.23 -11.28
N LYS A 266 34.92 -15.17 -12.09
CA LYS A 266 35.93 -15.16 -13.16
C LYS A 266 37.35 -15.24 -12.59
N LYS A 267 37.66 -14.43 -11.56
CA LYS A 267 38.96 -14.47 -10.88
C LYS A 267 39.24 -15.81 -10.24
N ALA A 268 38.25 -16.41 -9.56
CA ALA A 268 38.35 -17.73 -8.95
C ALA A 268 38.55 -18.85 -9.98
N LYS A 269 37.94 -18.77 -11.17
CA LYS A 269 38.20 -19.70 -12.28
C LYS A 269 39.64 -19.59 -12.78
N ASN A 270 40.17 -18.35 -12.92
CA ASN A 270 41.52 -18.10 -13.35
C ASN A 270 42.56 -18.61 -12.32
N ILE A 271 42.27 -18.48 -11.02
CA ILE A 271 43.10 -19.01 -9.93
C ILE A 271 43.11 -20.57 -9.89
N ARG A 272 41.97 -21.21 -10.23
CA ARG A 272 41.93 -22.70 -10.33
C ARG A 272 42.66 -23.28 -11.52
N LEU A 273 42.92 -22.48 -12.56
CA LEU A 273 43.71 -22.90 -13.71
C LEU A 273 45.21 -22.80 -13.47
N ASP A 274 45.62 -21.98 -12.49
CA ASP A 274 47.03 -21.80 -12.12
C ASP A 274 47.38 -22.67 -10.89
N LYS A 275 47.51 -23.97 -11.08
CA LYS A 275 47.79 -24.98 -10.02
C LYS A 275 49.20 -24.88 -9.42
N SER A 276 49.96 -23.81 -9.66
CA SER A 276 51.33 -23.65 -9.20
C SER A 276 51.51 -22.64 -8.04
N LEU A 277 50.46 -21.90 -7.66
CA LEU A 277 50.57 -20.93 -6.54
C LEU A 277 50.28 -21.61 -5.21
N GLY A 278 51.28 -21.64 -4.33
CA GLY A 278 51.14 -22.17 -2.96
C GLY A 278 50.17 -21.34 -2.12
N PHE A 279 49.58 -21.99 -1.11
CA PHE A 279 48.61 -21.38 -0.22
C PHE A 279 49.13 -20.11 0.53
N GLU A 280 50.44 -20.04 0.72
CA GLU A 280 51.15 -18.91 1.36
C GLU A 280 51.15 -17.62 0.47
N GLU A 281 51.34 -17.73 -0.86
CA GLU A 281 51.27 -16.62 -1.79
C GLU A 281 49.86 -16.06 -1.96
N LEU A 282 48.83 -16.87 -1.78
CA LEU A 282 47.41 -16.46 -1.77
C LEU A 282 47.09 -15.63 -0.52
N GLN A 283 47.66 -16.00 0.61
CA GLN A 283 47.45 -15.31 1.89
C GLN A 283 48.20 -13.95 1.93
N GLU A 284 49.36 -13.85 1.30
CA GLU A 284 50.12 -12.63 1.17
C GLU A 284 49.43 -11.62 0.22
N LYS A 285 48.87 -12.09 -0.89
CA LYS A 285 48.07 -11.24 -1.83
C LYS A 285 46.75 -10.79 -1.28
N LEU A 286 46.11 -11.54 -0.35
CA LEU A 286 44.91 -11.11 0.35
C LEU A 286 45.21 -10.06 1.41
N ASN A 287 46.32 -10.21 2.13
CA ASN A 287 46.75 -9.22 3.13
C ASN A 287 47.19 -7.88 2.52
N ASP A 288 47.83 -7.91 1.34
CA ASP A 288 48.21 -6.69 0.61
C ASP A 288 47.00 -5.91 0.06
N GLN A 289 45.86 -6.55 -0.15
CA GLN A 289 44.60 -5.89 -0.54
C GLN A 289 43.80 -5.28 0.62
N GLU A 290 43.96 -5.80 1.84
CA GLU A 290 43.35 -5.21 3.05
C GLU A 290 44.08 -3.94 3.53
N LEU A 291 45.25 -3.65 3.04
CA LEU A 291 46.08 -2.49 3.43
C LEU A 291 45.99 -1.29 2.46
N ASN A 292 45.00 -1.25 1.59
CA ASN A 292 44.83 -0.07 0.71
C ASN A 292 43.78 0.90 1.32
N PRO A 293 44.23 2.00 1.99
CA PRO A 293 43.34 2.89 2.76
C PRO A 293 42.58 3.93 1.90
N GLU A 294 42.54 3.79 0.55
CA GLU A 294 41.91 4.78 -0.32
C GLU A 294 40.37 4.66 -0.46
N ILE A 295 39.75 3.62 0.06
CA ILE A 295 38.28 3.48 0.03
C ILE A 295 37.59 4.22 1.17
N GLY A 296 38.33 4.75 2.13
CA GLY A 296 37.81 5.42 3.33
C GLY A 296 37.66 6.95 3.26
N ARG A 297 37.90 7.62 2.13
CA ARG A 297 37.90 9.09 2.02
C ARG A 297 36.95 9.70 1.00
N ALA A 298 35.83 9.08 0.77
CA ALA A 298 34.73 9.74 0.09
C ALA A 298 33.49 9.68 0.97
N HIS A 299 33.22 10.80 1.62
CA HIS A 299 32.07 11.24 2.39
C HIS A 299 32.36 11.53 3.88
N VAL A 300 32.95 12.73 4.07
CA VAL A 300 32.62 13.60 5.19
C VAL A 300 31.88 14.79 4.62
#